data_c002581c3bb6d382fc4287eda8fe86d6
#
_entry.id   c002581c3bb6d382fc4287eda8fe86d6
#
_cell.length_a   1.000
_cell.length_b   1.000
_cell.length_c   1.000
_cell.angle_alpha   90.00
_cell.angle_beta   90.00
_cell.angle_gamma   90.00
#
_symmetry.space_group_name_H-M   'P 1'
#
loop_
_entity.id
_entity.type
_entity.pdbx_description
1 polymer ?
#
loop_
_entity_poly.entity_id
_entity_poly.type
_entity_poly.pdbx_seq_one_letter_code
_entity_poly.pdbx_strand_id
1 'polypeptide(L)'
;PAESPQKAPHQMVNNPANVTASPFGWHDVDGINGADYTITRGNNVWAIEDTLNTNDALGFSPDAGPSLNFEYPYDSKLGVNPRKNLSAAITNLFYWNNITHDVFYKYGFDEESGNFQQTNYSQKGLGNDFVFADAQDGSGKNNANFGTPPDGSNPRMQMFVWQIGSDTNVFQINSPNFLKGRYSSSLASFGPYPMMPGVNADLVIAQDASANPNLACETIVNDVNGKIAVIDRGSCFFVDKVYNAQLAGAIAAIIINNVPGPSFSMGTSSTSKDALINIPSIMIGKDLGDSLKQYLQNSLAINASISDSLGPKFTDSDFDNGVIVHEYTHGLSNRLTGGAGNTSCLSNSEQGGEGWSDFFALALTSHSYDNPETGRGMGMYLRGEDTTGLGIRTYRYSRSLAINPVTYDSIKRRENSEVHYIGFVWCSMLYDIFWDISDKYGFSNDIYNGNGGNNKAIKLVMEGLKLQPCSPGFVDARDAILLADSLLNNFANKDLLWKAFARRGLGYGADQGSSMDLTDGIESFKLPPPPKETTGMDEALNEKSLKLFPNPNKGIFTIETENDLMMNSIKVHDMAGKKVFSEELHGKNSMHQLNLSSVETGIYIVQIETEKGSIYKKMIVE
;
A
#
# COMPACT_ATOMS: atom_id res chain seq x y z
N PRO A 1 -5.74 -16.27 -7.93
CA PRO A 1 -5.70 -16.73 -6.53
C PRO A 1 -6.68 -15.94 -5.67
N ALA A 2 -7.15 -16.52 -4.56
CA ALA A 2 -8.09 -15.84 -3.67
C ALA A 2 -7.36 -14.83 -2.77
N GLU A 3 -8.00 -13.69 -2.53
CA GLU A 3 -7.46 -12.64 -1.66
C GLU A 3 -7.37 -13.10 -0.19
N SER A 4 -8.32 -13.90 0.25
CA SER A 4 -8.41 -14.35 1.65
C SER A 4 -9.22 -15.64 1.77
N PRO A 5 -9.21 -16.30 2.95
CA PRO A 5 -10.02 -17.49 3.21
C PRO A 5 -11.52 -17.31 3.04
N GLN A 6 -12.01 -16.07 3.06
CA GLN A 6 -13.44 -15.78 2.82
C GLN A 6 -13.84 -15.95 1.35
N LYS A 7 -12.88 -15.79 0.41
CA LYS A 7 -13.15 -15.92 -1.03
C LYS A 7 -12.99 -17.35 -1.54
N ALA A 8 -12.09 -18.14 -0.97
CA ALA A 8 -11.89 -19.52 -1.35
C ALA A 8 -11.42 -20.38 -0.17
N PRO A 9 -11.78 -21.67 -0.14
CA PRO A 9 -11.29 -22.59 0.86
C PRO A 9 -9.78 -22.83 0.71
N HIS A 10 -9.16 -23.30 1.78
CA HIS A 10 -7.78 -23.80 1.79
C HIS A 10 -7.58 -24.88 0.72
N GLN A 11 -6.50 -24.80 -0.03
CA GLN A 11 -6.16 -25.72 -1.12
C GLN A 11 -4.68 -26.10 -1.06
N MET A 12 -4.39 -27.36 -1.35
CA MET A 12 -3.03 -27.83 -1.60
C MET A 12 -2.61 -27.48 -3.03
N VAL A 13 -1.43 -26.90 -3.17
CA VAL A 13 -0.84 -26.56 -4.48
C VAL A 13 0.44 -27.38 -4.65
N ASN A 14 0.53 -28.12 -5.74
CA ASN A 14 1.69 -28.96 -6.03
C ASN A 14 2.69 -28.22 -6.95
N ASN A 15 3.97 -28.27 -6.60
CA ASN A 15 5.06 -27.69 -7.38
C ASN A 15 4.78 -26.25 -7.85
N PRO A 16 4.49 -25.31 -6.94
CA PRO A 16 4.05 -23.95 -7.28
C PRO A 16 5.15 -23.05 -7.87
N ALA A 17 6.42 -23.41 -7.71
CA ALA A 17 7.57 -22.61 -8.14
C ALA A 17 7.58 -22.38 -9.66
N ASN A 18 7.79 -21.15 -10.08
CA ASN A 18 7.96 -20.82 -11.50
C ASN A 18 9.39 -21.16 -11.95
N VAL A 19 9.50 -21.99 -12.97
CA VAL A 19 10.80 -22.51 -13.47
C VAL A 19 11.75 -21.44 -14.02
N THR A 20 11.28 -20.23 -14.30
CA THR A 20 12.12 -19.12 -14.75
C THR A 20 12.65 -18.30 -13.57
N ALA A 21 11.76 -18.01 -12.61
CA ALA A 21 12.08 -17.18 -11.46
C ALA A 21 12.75 -17.98 -10.32
N SER A 22 12.37 -19.25 -10.17
CA SER A 22 12.87 -20.17 -9.14
C SER A 22 13.25 -21.52 -9.79
N PRO A 23 14.34 -21.56 -10.60
CA PRO A 23 14.64 -22.69 -11.47
C PRO A 23 14.95 -23.99 -10.73
N PHE A 24 15.40 -23.95 -9.49
CA PHE A 24 15.69 -25.12 -8.65
C PHE A 24 14.60 -25.38 -7.60
N GLY A 25 13.51 -24.62 -7.65
CA GLY A 25 12.44 -24.64 -6.64
C GLY A 25 12.68 -23.63 -5.52
N TRP A 26 11.66 -23.42 -4.66
CA TRP A 26 11.73 -22.39 -3.64
C TRP A 26 12.69 -22.71 -2.48
N HIS A 27 12.91 -23.99 -2.18
CA HIS A 27 13.70 -24.46 -1.02
C HIS A 27 15.20 -24.67 -1.34
N ASP A 28 15.61 -24.47 -2.59
CA ASP A 28 17.00 -24.50 -3.03
C ASP A 28 17.65 -23.14 -2.83
N VAL A 29 18.91 -23.11 -2.42
CA VAL A 29 19.72 -21.87 -2.28
C VAL A 29 21.13 -22.02 -2.85
N ASP A 30 21.57 -23.24 -3.23
CA ASP A 30 22.93 -23.49 -3.73
C ASP A 30 22.98 -23.73 -5.25
N GLY A 31 21.82 -23.83 -5.92
CA GLY A 31 21.72 -24.08 -7.36
C GLY A 31 22.00 -25.52 -7.76
N ILE A 32 21.94 -26.45 -6.82
CA ILE A 32 22.06 -27.89 -7.04
C ILE A 32 20.70 -28.52 -6.83
N ASN A 33 20.20 -29.29 -7.79
CA ASN A 33 18.86 -29.88 -7.70
C ASN A 33 18.61 -30.59 -6.37
N GLY A 34 17.63 -30.13 -5.63
CA GLY A 34 17.23 -30.62 -4.32
C GLY A 34 16.80 -29.49 -3.40
N ALA A 35 16.24 -29.81 -2.27
CA ALA A 35 15.89 -28.82 -1.27
C ALA A 35 16.99 -28.73 -0.20
N ASP A 36 17.53 -27.54 0.03
CA ASP A 36 18.48 -27.28 1.13
C ASP A 36 17.76 -27.15 2.48
N TYR A 37 16.49 -26.76 2.44
CA TYR A 37 15.66 -26.59 3.63
C TYR A 37 14.37 -27.38 3.53
N THR A 38 13.94 -27.95 4.66
CA THR A 38 12.63 -28.61 4.80
C THR A 38 11.61 -27.80 5.57
N ILE A 39 12.03 -26.63 6.05
CA ILE A 39 11.20 -25.64 6.76
C ILE A 39 10.68 -24.56 5.79
N THR A 40 9.88 -23.63 6.27
CA THR A 40 9.38 -22.46 5.50
C THR A 40 10.49 -21.44 5.21
N ARG A 41 11.57 -21.91 4.61
CA ARG A 41 12.77 -21.17 4.19
C ARG A 41 13.23 -21.62 2.81
N GLY A 42 13.77 -20.69 2.04
CA GLY A 42 14.40 -20.98 0.76
C GLY A 42 15.12 -19.77 0.19
N ASN A 43 15.20 -19.69 -1.14
CA ASN A 43 15.97 -18.66 -1.81
C ASN A 43 15.36 -17.24 -1.68
N ASN A 44 14.03 -17.14 -1.67
CA ASN A 44 13.33 -15.85 -1.79
C ASN A 44 12.85 -15.31 -0.44
N VAL A 45 12.56 -16.21 0.50
CA VAL A 45 11.95 -15.85 1.78
C VAL A 45 12.27 -16.86 2.87
N TRP A 46 12.37 -16.37 4.09
CA TRP A 46 12.29 -17.17 5.31
C TRP A 46 11.09 -16.68 6.13
N ALA A 47 10.01 -17.48 6.12
CA ALA A 47 8.84 -17.21 6.95
C ALA A 47 8.99 -17.87 8.32
N ILE A 48 8.85 -17.08 9.38
CA ILE A 48 9.16 -17.44 10.76
C ILE A 48 8.17 -16.78 11.71
N GLU A 49 7.91 -17.40 12.86
CA GLU A 49 7.14 -16.81 13.94
C GLU A 49 7.97 -15.78 14.71
N ASP A 50 7.44 -14.57 14.95
CA ASP A 50 8.09 -13.57 15.83
C ASP A 50 7.11 -12.89 16.79
N THR A 51 6.29 -13.67 17.49
CA THR A 51 5.32 -13.12 18.45
C THR A 51 5.96 -12.46 19.68
N LEU A 52 7.26 -12.65 19.88
CA LEU A 52 8.03 -11.99 20.94
C LEU A 52 8.76 -10.74 20.48
N ASN A 53 8.68 -10.40 19.18
CA ASN A 53 9.39 -9.27 18.56
C ASN A 53 10.90 -9.31 18.87
N THR A 54 11.51 -10.45 18.64
CA THR A 54 12.96 -10.62 18.82
C THR A 54 13.75 -10.23 17.59
N ASN A 55 13.07 -10.22 16.42
CA ASN A 55 13.64 -9.91 15.11
C ASN A 55 14.89 -10.76 14.78
N ASP A 56 14.94 -11.97 15.30
CA ASP A 56 16.05 -12.90 15.11
C ASP A 56 15.57 -14.22 14.45
N ALA A 57 16.51 -15.13 14.24
CA ALA A 57 16.28 -16.42 13.60
C ALA A 57 15.86 -17.54 14.60
N LEU A 58 15.42 -17.20 15.81
CA LEU A 58 15.11 -18.15 16.86
C LEU A 58 13.63 -18.55 16.92
N GLY A 59 12.78 -17.88 16.14
CA GLY A 59 11.36 -18.19 16.04
C GLY A 59 11.08 -19.56 15.40
N PHE A 60 9.84 -20.02 15.52
CA PHE A 60 9.39 -21.29 14.96
C PHE A 60 9.13 -21.17 13.46
N SER A 61 9.66 -22.11 12.69
CA SER A 61 9.31 -22.33 11.26
C SER A 61 8.78 -23.76 11.11
N PRO A 62 7.59 -23.96 10.52
CA PRO A 62 7.07 -25.29 10.23
C PRO A 62 8.04 -26.14 9.42
N ASP A 63 8.23 -27.39 9.80
CA ASP A 63 9.08 -28.36 9.11
C ASP A 63 8.21 -29.45 8.47
N ALA A 64 8.28 -29.57 7.16
CA ALA A 64 7.56 -30.57 6.37
C ALA A 64 8.41 -31.82 6.05
N GLY A 65 9.64 -31.87 6.54
CA GLY A 65 10.59 -32.95 6.25
C GLY A 65 10.92 -33.05 4.76
N PRO A 66 11.57 -34.14 4.33
CA PRO A 66 12.04 -34.29 2.94
C PRO A 66 10.91 -34.34 1.89
N SER A 67 9.67 -34.56 2.31
CA SER A 67 8.50 -34.56 1.39
C SER A 67 8.04 -33.17 1.00
N LEU A 68 8.43 -32.14 1.73
CA LEU A 68 8.00 -30.74 1.58
C LEU A 68 6.46 -30.58 1.56
N ASN A 69 5.76 -31.45 2.30
CA ASN A 69 4.31 -31.40 2.41
C ASN A 69 3.90 -30.52 3.59
N PHE A 70 3.63 -29.24 3.32
CA PHE A 70 3.23 -28.24 4.30
C PHE A 70 1.72 -28.24 4.54
N GLU A 71 1.14 -29.39 4.90
CA GLU A 71 -0.27 -29.53 5.22
C GLU A 71 -0.48 -29.44 6.74
N TYR A 72 -1.07 -28.32 7.19
CA TYR A 72 -1.34 -28.05 8.61
C TYR A 72 -2.82 -27.78 8.85
N PRO A 73 -3.36 -28.17 10.02
CA PRO A 73 -4.74 -27.86 10.39
C PRO A 73 -5.02 -26.36 10.34
N TYR A 74 -6.17 -26.00 9.76
CA TYR A 74 -6.61 -24.63 9.64
C TYR A 74 -8.09 -24.50 10.03
N ASP A 75 -8.40 -23.68 11.03
CA ASP A 75 -9.77 -23.30 11.40
C ASP A 75 -10.08 -21.92 10.81
N SER A 76 -10.89 -21.89 9.75
CA SER A 76 -11.25 -20.68 8.99
C SER A 76 -12.28 -19.78 9.68
N LYS A 77 -12.77 -20.14 10.86
CA LYS A 77 -13.78 -19.33 11.57
C LYS A 77 -13.19 -18.00 12.01
N LEU A 78 -13.89 -16.93 11.72
CA LEU A 78 -13.52 -15.60 12.20
C LEU A 78 -13.48 -15.57 13.73
N GLY A 79 -12.41 -14.95 14.28
CA GLY A 79 -12.22 -14.78 15.69
C GLY A 79 -11.62 -15.99 16.43
N VAL A 80 -11.19 -17.03 15.71
CA VAL A 80 -10.34 -18.09 16.28
C VAL A 80 -9.03 -17.46 16.75
N ASN A 81 -8.52 -17.93 17.88
CA ASN A 81 -7.20 -17.49 18.35
C ASN A 81 -6.13 -17.77 17.28
N PRO A 82 -5.46 -16.75 16.74
CA PRO A 82 -4.48 -16.88 15.66
C PRO A 82 -3.41 -17.94 15.92
N ARG A 83 -3.00 -18.11 17.18
CA ARG A 83 -2.00 -19.13 17.60
C ARG A 83 -2.39 -20.57 17.27
N LYS A 84 -3.69 -20.86 17.14
CA LYS A 84 -4.16 -22.20 16.75
C LYS A 84 -3.84 -22.53 15.28
N ASN A 85 -3.70 -21.51 14.46
CA ASN A 85 -3.42 -21.62 13.04
C ASN A 85 -1.97 -21.30 12.69
N LEU A 86 -1.07 -21.17 13.66
CA LEU A 86 0.28 -20.63 13.46
C LEU A 86 1.06 -21.31 12.32
N SER A 87 1.12 -22.65 12.29
CA SER A 87 1.83 -23.36 11.22
C SER A 87 1.22 -23.11 9.83
N ALA A 88 -0.11 -23.07 9.75
CA ALA A 88 -0.80 -22.74 8.50
C ALA A 88 -0.57 -21.28 8.10
N ALA A 89 -0.52 -20.35 9.05
CA ALA A 89 -0.22 -18.93 8.85
C ALA A 89 1.17 -18.73 8.25
N ILE A 90 2.20 -19.30 8.89
CA ILE A 90 3.59 -19.22 8.39
C ILE A 90 3.73 -19.88 7.02
N THR A 91 3.03 -20.99 6.78
CA THR A 91 3.02 -21.66 5.47
C THR A 91 2.39 -20.79 4.40
N ASN A 92 1.26 -20.13 4.70
CA ASN A 92 0.62 -19.20 3.75
C ASN A 92 1.52 -17.99 3.47
N LEU A 93 2.15 -17.43 4.48
CA LEU A 93 3.09 -16.32 4.35
C LEU A 93 4.30 -16.70 3.48
N PHE A 94 4.88 -17.90 3.68
CA PHE A 94 5.93 -18.44 2.84
C PHE A 94 5.48 -18.61 1.38
N TYR A 95 4.32 -19.23 1.18
CA TYR A 95 3.74 -19.46 -0.14
C TYR A 95 3.52 -18.15 -0.91
N TRP A 96 2.86 -17.16 -0.28
CA TRP A 96 2.52 -15.91 -0.96
C TRP A 96 3.72 -15.00 -1.22
N ASN A 97 4.71 -14.97 -0.34
CA ASN A 97 5.98 -14.27 -0.64
C ASN A 97 6.64 -14.87 -1.88
N ASN A 98 6.73 -16.20 -1.98
CA ASN A 98 7.34 -16.87 -3.14
C ASN A 98 6.53 -16.69 -4.43
N ILE A 99 5.19 -16.78 -4.38
CA ILE A 99 4.34 -16.49 -5.54
C ILE A 99 4.52 -15.04 -6.01
N THR A 100 4.55 -14.10 -5.09
CA THR A 100 4.72 -12.67 -5.40
C THR A 100 6.10 -12.43 -6.02
N HIS A 101 7.16 -13.03 -5.46
CA HIS A 101 8.50 -13.02 -6.04
C HIS A 101 8.48 -13.53 -7.47
N ASP A 102 7.98 -14.73 -7.70
CA ASP A 102 8.01 -15.38 -9.00
C ASP A 102 7.20 -14.61 -10.06
N VAL A 103 6.04 -14.05 -9.66
CA VAL A 103 5.24 -13.20 -10.55
C VAL A 103 6.01 -11.91 -10.88
N PHE A 104 6.51 -11.21 -9.89
CA PHE A 104 7.21 -9.93 -10.11
C PHE A 104 8.50 -10.09 -10.92
N TYR A 105 9.22 -11.22 -10.73
CA TYR A 105 10.35 -11.58 -11.57
C TYR A 105 9.97 -11.62 -13.06
N LYS A 106 8.86 -12.27 -13.39
CA LYS A 106 8.35 -12.37 -14.77
C LYS A 106 7.98 -11.01 -15.37
N TYR A 107 7.58 -10.06 -14.54
CA TYR A 107 7.23 -8.71 -14.99
C TYR A 107 8.39 -7.72 -14.94
N GLY A 108 9.59 -8.15 -14.50
CA GLY A 108 10.81 -7.38 -14.60
C GLY A 108 11.36 -6.87 -13.28
N PHE A 109 10.89 -7.35 -12.14
CA PHE A 109 11.58 -7.21 -10.87
C PHE A 109 12.46 -8.43 -10.67
N ASP A 110 13.50 -8.50 -11.48
CA ASP A 110 14.48 -9.59 -11.56
C ASP A 110 15.73 -9.25 -10.75
N GLU A 111 16.73 -10.11 -10.82
CA GLU A 111 18.01 -9.98 -10.09
C GLU A 111 18.74 -8.68 -10.44
N GLU A 112 18.73 -8.26 -11.72
CA GLU A 112 19.34 -6.99 -12.15
C GLU A 112 18.60 -5.77 -11.60
N SER A 113 17.32 -5.92 -11.35
CA SER A 113 16.45 -4.88 -10.76
C SER A 113 16.46 -4.87 -9.23
N GLY A 114 17.26 -5.75 -8.59
CA GLY A 114 17.40 -5.86 -7.14
C GLY A 114 16.20 -6.54 -6.47
N ASN A 115 15.74 -7.67 -7.02
CA ASN A 115 14.76 -8.53 -6.35
C ASN A 115 15.36 -9.20 -5.10
N PHE A 116 14.53 -9.90 -4.33
CA PHE A 116 14.94 -10.44 -3.03
C PHE A 116 15.27 -11.91 -3.13
N GLN A 117 16.56 -12.26 -3.06
CA GLN A 117 17.06 -13.63 -3.15
C GLN A 117 18.30 -13.87 -2.28
N GLN A 118 18.41 -15.07 -1.70
CA GLN A 118 19.66 -15.52 -1.06
C GLN A 118 20.77 -15.64 -2.11
N THR A 119 20.47 -16.29 -3.23
CA THR A 119 21.40 -16.54 -4.33
C THR A 119 20.80 -16.07 -5.63
N ASN A 120 21.50 -15.16 -6.31
CA ASN A 120 21.16 -14.70 -7.64
C ASN A 120 21.77 -15.66 -8.67
N TYR A 121 20.93 -16.55 -9.23
CA TYR A 121 21.38 -17.60 -10.15
C TYR A 121 21.90 -17.05 -11.48
N SER A 122 21.45 -15.87 -11.92
CA SER A 122 21.98 -15.19 -13.11
C SER A 122 23.29 -14.46 -12.86
N GLN A 123 23.75 -14.35 -11.61
CA GLN A 123 24.93 -13.60 -11.18
C GLN A 123 24.83 -12.09 -11.45
N LYS A 124 23.61 -11.55 -11.59
CA LYS A 124 23.33 -10.12 -11.69
C LYS A 124 22.75 -9.61 -10.36
N GLY A 125 22.90 -8.31 -10.08
CA GLY A 125 22.49 -7.75 -8.80
C GLY A 125 23.28 -8.29 -7.61
N LEU A 126 22.82 -8.02 -6.40
CA LEU A 126 23.43 -8.53 -5.16
C LEU A 126 22.48 -9.55 -4.51
N GLY A 127 23.02 -10.70 -4.12
CA GLY A 127 22.30 -11.70 -3.33
C GLY A 127 22.42 -11.45 -1.83
N ASN A 128 22.02 -12.45 -1.03
CA ASN A 128 21.95 -12.41 0.44
C ASN A 128 20.91 -11.43 0.98
N ASP A 129 19.81 -11.27 0.27
CA ASP A 129 18.75 -10.32 0.61
C ASP A 129 17.35 -10.92 0.50
N PHE A 130 17.21 -12.24 0.75
CA PHE A 130 15.89 -12.86 0.90
C PHE A 130 15.05 -12.14 1.95
N VAL A 131 13.72 -12.21 1.82
CA VAL A 131 12.78 -11.58 2.76
C VAL A 131 12.75 -12.35 4.08
N PHE A 132 12.98 -11.67 5.22
CA PHE A 132 12.50 -12.16 6.51
C PHE A 132 11.01 -11.82 6.61
N ALA A 133 10.16 -12.84 6.73
CA ALA A 133 8.71 -12.68 6.85
C ALA A 133 8.24 -13.17 8.22
N ASP A 134 7.97 -12.21 9.10
CA ASP A 134 7.64 -12.46 10.50
C ASP A 134 6.12 -12.62 10.66
N ALA A 135 5.69 -13.85 10.91
CA ALA A 135 4.29 -14.19 11.13
C ALA A 135 3.85 -13.86 12.56
N GLN A 136 2.66 -13.31 12.70
CA GLN A 136 2.05 -12.92 13.97
C GLN A 136 3.02 -12.09 14.85
N ASP A 137 3.76 -11.18 14.22
CA ASP A 137 4.78 -10.37 14.86
C ASP A 137 4.24 -9.60 16.07
N GLY A 138 5.00 -9.63 17.17
CA GLY A 138 4.63 -9.06 18.45
C GLY A 138 4.88 -7.57 18.62
N SER A 139 5.50 -6.91 17.64
CA SER A 139 5.81 -5.46 17.71
C SER A 139 4.59 -4.57 17.57
N GLY A 140 3.47 -5.10 17.02
CA GLY A 140 2.28 -4.29 16.76
C GLY A 140 0.97 -5.08 16.68
N LYS A 141 -0.10 -4.37 16.37
CA LYS A 141 -1.44 -4.90 16.07
C LYS A 141 -2.13 -3.98 15.05
N ASN A 142 -3.10 -4.54 14.31
CA ASN A 142 -3.94 -3.77 13.38
C ASN A 142 -3.13 -3.05 12.30
N ASN A 143 -2.05 -3.63 11.87
CA ASN A 143 -1.17 -3.15 10.82
C ASN A 143 -0.34 -4.31 10.25
N ALA A 144 0.48 -4.01 9.26
CA ALA A 144 1.61 -4.78 8.78
C ALA A 144 2.67 -3.77 8.32
N ASN A 145 3.89 -4.18 8.02
CA ASN A 145 4.89 -3.30 7.43
C ASN A 145 5.98 -4.07 6.68
N PHE A 146 6.69 -3.35 5.80
CA PHE A 146 7.83 -3.88 5.07
C PHE A 146 9.01 -2.90 5.10
N GLY A 147 10.10 -3.31 5.74
CA GLY A 147 11.36 -2.57 5.74
C GLY A 147 12.20 -2.92 4.51
N THR A 148 12.58 -1.90 3.72
CA THR A 148 13.32 -2.09 2.46
C THR A 148 14.73 -1.50 2.54
N PRO A 149 15.75 -2.30 2.82
CA PRO A 149 17.15 -1.87 2.69
C PRO A 149 17.62 -1.89 1.23
N PRO A 150 18.76 -1.27 0.90
CA PRO A 150 19.39 -1.43 -0.40
C PRO A 150 19.70 -2.89 -0.75
N ASP A 151 19.85 -3.16 -2.05
CA ASP A 151 20.24 -4.45 -2.63
C ASP A 151 21.44 -5.07 -1.92
N GLY A 152 21.41 -6.39 -1.68
CA GLY A 152 22.39 -7.13 -0.89
C GLY A 152 22.16 -7.07 0.63
N SER A 153 21.04 -6.51 1.10
CA SER A 153 20.65 -6.51 2.50
C SER A 153 19.20 -7.00 2.67
N ASN A 154 18.96 -7.86 3.68
CA ASN A 154 17.69 -8.52 3.86
C ASN A 154 16.56 -7.54 4.20
N PRO A 155 15.48 -7.49 3.42
CA PRO A 155 14.24 -6.82 3.81
C PRO A 155 13.49 -7.63 4.86
N ARG A 156 12.55 -6.95 5.55
CA ARG A 156 11.74 -7.57 6.59
C ARG A 156 10.28 -7.20 6.43
N MET A 157 9.42 -8.21 6.35
CA MET A 157 7.97 -8.12 6.37
C MET A 157 7.48 -8.53 7.75
N GLN A 158 6.72 -7.66 8.43
CA GLN A 158 6.12 -7.95 9.74
C GLN A 158 4.61 -7.97 9.62
N MET A 159 4.00 -9.14 9.86
CA MET A 159 2.57 -9.36 9.75
C MET A 159 1.93 -9.44 11.13
N PHE A 160 1.02 -8.51 11.42
CA PHE A 160 0.42 -8.41 12.76
C PHE A 160 -0.93 -9.10 12.87
N VAL A 161 -1.31 -9.38 14.09
CA VAL A 161 -2.67 -9.82 14.42
C VAL A 161 -3.59 -8.60 14.44
N TRP A 162 -4.76 -8.71 13.84
CA TRP A 162 -5.78 -7.66 13.82
C TRP A 162 -6.91 -7.98 14.78
N GLN A 163 -7.31 -7.02 15.58
CA GLN A 163 -8.47 -7.15 16.44
C GLN A 163 -9.73 -6.78 15.64
N ILE A 164 -10.63 -7.76 15.46
CA ILE A 164 -11.93 -7.56 14.85
C ILE A 164 -13.02 -7.44 15.91
N GLY A 165 -13.96 -6.52 15.69
CA GLY A 165 -15.14 -6.37 16.50
C GLY A 165 -14.79 -6.09 17.96
N SER A 166 -14.76 -4.85 18.36
CA SER A 166 -15.18 -4.53 19.70
C SER A 166 -16.69 -4.75 19.74
N ASP A 167 -17.20 -5.46 20.76
CA ASP A 167 -18.61 -5.34 21.07
C ASP A 167 -18.91 -3.83 21.19
N THR A 168 -19.65 -3.27 20.24
CA THR A 168 -20.05 -1.84 20.27
C THR A 168 -20.90 -1.52 21.50
N ASN A 169 -21.17 -2.52 22.32
CA ASN A 169 -22.00 -2.47 23.52
C ASN A 169 -21.27 -2.98 24.78
N VAL A 170 -19.95 -2.75 24.87
CA VAL A 170 -19.19 -3.08 26.11
C VAL A 170 -19.61 -2.25 27.32
N PHE A 171 -20.31 -1.14 27.09
CA PHE A 171 -20.82 -0.25 28.12
C PHE A 171 -22.26 -0.64 28.51
N GLN A 172 -22.48 -0.98 29.76
CA GLN A 172 -23.78 -1.31 30.32
C GLN A 172 -24.05 -0.48 31.58
N ILE A 173 -25.22 0.17 31.64
CA ILE A 173 -25.72 0.78 32.87
C ILE A 173 -26.50 -0.29 33.63
N ASN A 174 -26.16 -0.50 34.91
CA ASN A 174 -26.76 -1.50 35.79
C ASN A 174 -27.89 -0.92 36.63
N SER A 175 -27.74 0.33 37.09
CA SER A 175 -28.72 1.09 37.85
C SER A 175 -28.61 2.60 37.60
N PRO A 176 -29.70 3.38 37.77
CA PRO A 176 -31.05 2.98 38.14
C PRO A 176 -31.81 2.26 37.02
N ASN A 177 -32.92 1.60 37.35
CA ASN A 177 -33.66 0.75 36.40
C ASN A 177 -34.11 1.47 35.13
N PHE A 178 -34.45 2.77 35.18
CA PHE A 178 -34.91 3.51 34.00
C PHE A 178 -33.78 3.83 33.00
N LEU A 179 -32.49 3.69 33.40
CA LEU A 179 -31.32 3.81 32.54
C LEU A 179 -30.69 2.44 32.22
N LYS A 180 -31.18 1.36 32.86
CA LYS A 180 -30.59 0.05 32.70
C LYS A 180 -30.60 -0.42 31.24
N GLY A 181 -29.41 -0.76 30.71
CA GLY A 181 -29.30 -1.22 29.33
C GLY A 181 -27.85 -1.23 28.86
N ARG A 182 -27.64 -1.81 27.69
CA ARG A 182 -26.37 -1.73 26.97
C ARG A 182 -26.41 -0.58 25.96
N TYR A 183 -25.32 0.14 25.86
CA TYR A 183 -25.20 1.35 25.06
C TYR A 183 -24.00 1.26 24.12
N SER A 184 -24.17 1.83 22.93
CA SER A 184 -23.11 1.89 21.93
C SER A 184 -21.89 2.65 22.48
N SER A 185 -20.73 2.06 22.30
CA SER A 185 -19.43 2.61 22.75
C SER A 185 -18.32 2.14 21.85
N SER A 186 -17.19 2.83 21.84
CA SER A 186 -15.98 2.43 21.12
C SER A 186 -14.80 2.35 22.07
N LEU A 187 -13.99 1.31 21.92
CA LEU A 187 -12.79 1.10 22.72
C LEU A 187 -11.66 2.04 22.33
N ALA A 188 -10.77 2.36 23.26
CA ALA A 188 -9.48 2.97 22.94
C ALA A 188 -8.53 1.93 22.31
N SER A 189 -7.61 2.40 21.48
CA SER A 189 -6.50 1.59 20.94
C SER A 189 -5.32 1.50 21.91
N PHE A 190 -5.42 2.09 23.09
CA PHE A 190 -4.41 2.09 24.15
C PHE A 190 -5.03 1.60 25.47
N GLY A 191 -4.17 1.17 26.41
CA GLY A 191 -4.59 0.61 27.70
C GLY A 191 -5.15 -0.83 27.56
N PRO A 192 -5.54 -1.46 28.69
CA PRO A 192 -6.01 -2.83 28.70
C PRO A 192 -7.42 -2.96 28.09
N TYR A 193 -7.63 -4.06 27.41
CA TYR A 193 -8.94 -4.46 26.91
C TYR A 193 -9.85 -4.89 28.08
N PRO A 194 -11.12 -4.49 28.15
CA PRO A 194 -12.02 -4.79 29.26
C PRO A 194 -12.57 -6.23 29.20
N MET A 195 -11.67 -7.22 29.40
CA MET A 195 -12.07 -8.64 29.43
C MET A 195 -12.94 -8.96 30.63
N MET A 196 -13.78 -9.99 30.51
CA MET A 196 -14.54 -10.51 31.66
C MET A 196 -13.62 -10.87 32.84
N PRO A 197 -13.98 -10.53 34.11
CA PRO A 197 -15.28 -9.96 34.55
C PRO A 197 -15.47 -8.46 34.26
N GLY A 198 -14.47 -7.77 33.67
CA GLY A 198 -14.54 -6.34 33.38
C GLY A 198 -14.55 -5.45 34.62
N VAL A 199 -14.93 -4.19 34.43
CA VAL A 199 -15.03 -3.18 35.49
C VAL A 199 -16.50 -2.95 35.81
N ASN A 200 -16.85 -2.89 37.11
CA ASN A 200 -18.16 -2.54 37.60
C ASN A 200 -18.02 -1.53 38.74
N ALA A 201 -18.49 -0.30 38.54
CA ALA A 201 -18.41 0.76 39.55
C ALA A 201 -19.42 1.90 39.25
N ASP A 202 -19.50 2.82 40.18
CA ASP A 202 -20.30 4.03 40.03
C ASP A 202 -19.59 5.02 39.09
N LEU A 203 -20.38 5.73 38.28
CA LEU A 203 -19.91 6.80 37.41
C LEU A 203 -19.70 8.08 38.23
N VAL A 204 -18.63 8.80 37.93
CA VAL A 204 -18.36 10.14 38.47
C VAL A 204 -17.76 11.05 37.40
N ILE A 205 -18.21 12.29 37.32
CA ILE A 205 -17.59 13.28 36.45
C ILE A 205 -16.23 13.63 37.05
N ALA A 206 -15.15 13.37 36.29
CA ALA A 206 -13.82 13.77 36.68
C ALA A 206 -13.66 15.28 36.52
N GLN A 207 -13.05 15.94 37.49
CA GLN A 207 -12.83 17.38 37.50
C GLN A 207 -11.38 17.71 37.82
N ASP A 208 -10.73 18.48 36.97
CA ASP A 208 -9.40 19.07 37.21
C ASP A 208 -9.51 20.53 37.69
N ALA A 209 -8.37 21.14 38.00
CA ALA A 209 -8.32 22.53 38.49
C ALA A 209 -8.39 23.60 37.39
N SER A 210 -8.57 23.22 36.12
CA SER A 210 -8.58 24.13 35.00
C SER A 210 -9.91 24.88 34.86
N ALA A 211 -9.96 25.87 33.96
CA ALA A 211 -11.17 26.61 33.61
C ALA A 211 -12.26 25.73 32.97
N ASN A 212 -11.88 24.56 32.42
CA ASN A 212 -12.78 23.57 31.85
C ASN A 212 -12.60 22.22 32.58
N PRO A 213 -13.05 22.10 33.83
CA PRO A 213 -12.64 21.04 34.74
C PRO A 213 -12.98 19.62 34.25
N ASN A 214 -14.03 19.44 33.44
CA ASN A 214 -14.47 18.12 33.00
C ASN A 214 -13.62 17.54 31.85
N LEU A 215 -12.60 18.27 31.37
CA LEU A 215 -11.68 17.81 30.34
C LEU A 215 -10.61 16.87 30.89
N ALA A 216 -10.34 16.90 32.19
CA ALA A 216 -9.29 16.10 32.84
C ALA A 216 -7.90 16.23 32.14
N CYS A 217 -7.58 17.42 31.63
CA CYS A 217 -6.29 17.71 31.01
C CYS A 217 -5.18 17.94 32.03
N GLU A 218 -5.55 18.26 33.27
CA GLU A 218 -4.66 18.47 34.39
C GLU A 218 -4.96 17.44 35.52
N THR A 219 -4.27 17.59 36.65
CA THR A 219 -4.49 16.72 37.82
C THR A 219 -5.94 16.80 38.30
N ILE A 220 -6.60 15.66 38.44
CA ILE A 220 -7.98 15.56 38.94
C ILE A 220 -8.02 15.90 40.43
N VAL A 221 -8.97 16.73 40.82
CA VAL A 221 -9.09 17.28 42.17
C VAL A 221 -10.28 16.72 42.97
N ASN A 222 -11.23 16.06 42.32
CA ASN A 222 -12.35 15.38 42.99
C ASN A 222 -12.10 13.88 43.15
N ASP A 223 -12.90 13.23 44.01
CA ASP A 223 -12.75 11.80 44.31
C ASP A 223 -13.30 10.93 43.16
N VAL A 224 -12.39 10.32 42.41
CA VAL A 224 -12.67 9.30 41.38
C VAL A 224 -12.14 7.92 41.77
N ASN A 225 -11.60 7.76 42.98
CA ASN A 225 -10.94 6.53 43.41
C ASN A 225 -11.94 5.36 43.44
N GLY A 226 -11.57 4.26 42.77
CA GLY A 226 -12.41 3.06 42.65
C GLY A 226 -13.66 3.24 41.79
N LYS A 227 -13.79 4.34 41.07
CA LYS A 227 -14.95 4.67 40.23
C LYS A 227 -14.61 4.68 38.74
N ILE A 228 -15.62 4.76 37.90
CA ILE A 228 -15.47 5.01 36.46
C ILE A 228 -15.53 6.52 36.21
N ALA A 229 -14.42 7.09 35.75
CA ALA A 229 -14.29 8.51 35.47
C ALA A 229 -15.02 8.88 34.17
N VAL A 230 -15.93 9.85 34.20
CA VAL A 230 -16.63 10.42 33.03
C VAL A 230 -15.96 11.74 32.67
N ILE A 231 -15.48 11.87 31.42
CA ILE A 231 -14.59 12.94 30.98
C ILE A 231 -15.07 13.48 29.61
N ASP A 232 -15.02 14.79 29.40
CA ASP A 232 -15.34 15.38 28.11
C ASP A 232 -14.17 15.29 27.13
N ARG A 233 -14.45 15.02 25.84
CA ARG A 233 -13.49 15.17 24.75
C ARG A 233 -13.15 16.64 24.54
N GLY A 234 -11.89 16.97 24.27
CA GLY A 234 -11.41 18.32 23.91
C GLY A 234 -10.02 18.63 24.46
N SER A 235 -9.37 19.62 23.88
CA SER A 235 -8.10 20.27 24.27
C SER A 235 -6.85 19.38 24.32
N CYS A 236 -6.78 18.35 25.14
CA CYS A 236 -5.60 17.47 25.29
C CYS A 236 -5.86 16.08 24.70
N PHE A 237 -4.80 15.28 24.57
CA PHE A 237 -4.88 13.93 24.04
C PHE A 237 -5.71 13.00 24.93
N PHE A 238 -6.36 12.01 24.32
CA PHE A 238 -7.13 11.00 25.04
C PHE A 238 -6.31 10.28 26.11
N VAL A 239 -5.07 9.94 25.75
CA VAL A 239 -4.12 9.29 26.67
C VAL A 239 -3.87 10.13 27.92
N ASP A 240 -3.69 11.45 27.79
CA ASP A 240 -3.47 12.33 28.94
C ASP A 240 -4.66 12.34 29.89
N LYS A 241 -5.89 12.39 29.35
CA LYS A 241 -7.14 12.34 30.13
C LYS A 241 -7.27 11.05 30.94
N VAL A 242 -7.05 9.91 30.28
CA VAL A 242 -7.14 8.59 30.90
C VAL A 242 -6.01 8.40 31.92
N TYR A 243 -4.80 8.86 31.62
CA TYR A 243 -3.67 8.80 32.53
C TYR A 243 -3.92 9.61 33.81
N ASN A 244 -4.46 10.83 33.68
CA ASN A 244 -4.81 11.67 34.84
C ASN A 244 -5.92 11.02 35.67
N ALA A 245 -6.92 10.38 35.06
CA ALA A 245 -7.95 9.62 35.77
C ALA A 245 -7.37 8.41 36.52
N GLN A 246 -6.47 7.67 35.88
CA GLN A 246 -5.76 6.56 36.50
C GLN A 246 -4.93 7.01 37.71
N LEU A 247 -4.16 8.09 37.58
CA LEU A 247 -3.37 8.64 38.71
C LEU A 247 -4.23 9.07 39.90
N ALA A 248 -5.47 9.52 39.64
CA ALA A 248 -6.45 9.85 40.68
C ALA A 248 -7.21 8.63 41.23
N GLY A 249 -6.85 7.40 40.80
CA GLY A 249 -7.41 6.15 41.30
C GLY A 249 -8.65 5.66 40.60
N ALA A 250 -9.07 6.23 39.47
CA ALA A 250 -10.14 5.68 38.66
C ALA A 250 -9.77 4.27 38.16
N ILE A 251 -10.75 3.39 38.07
CA ILE A 251 -10.55 1.99 37.60
C ILE A 251 -10.96 1.79 36.15
N ALA A 252 -11.60 2.78 35.53
CA ALA A 252 -11.89 2.90 34.10
C ALA A 252 -12.21 4.34 33.74
N ALA A 253 -12.20 4.67 32.44
CA ALA A 253 -12.59 5.99 31.96
C ALA A 253 -13.58 5.91 30.80
N ILE A 254 -14.55 6.84 30.79
CA ILE A 254 -15.51 7.06 29.70
C ILE A 254 -15.27 8.47 29.14
N ILE A 255 -14.89 8.55 27.88
CA ILE A 255 -14.79 9.84 27.17
C ILE A 255 -16.10 10.11 26.44
N ILE A 256 -16.68 11.28 26.64
CA ILE A 256 -17.89 11.73 25.94
C ILE A 256 -17.47 12.46 24.67
N ASN A 257 -17.99 12.05 23.52
CA ASN A 257 -17.77 12.78 22.27
C ASN A 257 -18.37 14.20 22.37
N ASN A 258 -17.64 15.20 21.92
CA ASN A 258 -18.06 16.62 21.99
C ASN A 258 -18.79 17.10 20.72
N VAL A 259 -18.87 16.27 19.68
CA VAL A 259 -19.61 16.54 18.43
C VAL A 259 -20.78 15.58 18.30
N PRO A 260 -21.91 16.02 17.67
CA PRO A 260 -23.02 15.11 17.38
C PRO A 260 -22.56 13.90 16.56
N GLY A 261 -23.09 12.74 16.85
CA GLY A 261 -22.79 11.50 16.15
C GLY A 261 -22.35 10.35 17.08
N PRO A 262 -22.01 9.19 16.51
CA PRO A 262 -21.62 8.01 17.26
C PRO A 262 -20.24 8.19 17.92
N SER A 263 -19.89 7.25 18.80
CA SER A 263 -18.54 7.10 19.30
C SER A 263 -17.59 6.58 18.20
N PHE A 264 -16.29 6.81 18.37
CA PHE A 264 -15.24 6.27 17.51
C PHE A 264 -14.07 5.74 18.37
N SER A 265 -13.22 4.90 17.79
CA SER A 265 -12.04 4.39 18.50
C SER A 265 -11.04 5.52 18.77
N MET A 266 -10.63 5.65 20.03
CA MET A 266 -9.66 6.66 20.43
C MET A 266 -8.25 6.19 20.10
N GLY A 267 -7.54 6.96 19.25
CA GLY A 267 -6.16 6.68 18.86
C GLY A 267 -5.16 6.91 19.99
N THR A 268 -3.96 6.34 19.79
CA THR A 268 -2.78 6.60 20.64
C THR A 268 -2.25 8.02 20.38
N SER A 269 -1.38 8.48 21.27
CA SER A 269 -0.58 9.69 21.05
C SER A 269 0.90 9.30 20.89
N SER A 270 1.71 10.16 20.32
CA SER A 270 3.15 9.96 20.21
C SER A 270 3.89 10.11 21.57
N THR A 271 3.18 10.07 22.68
CA THR A 271 3.76 10.23 24.03
C THR A 271 4.02 8.86 24.66
N SER A 272 5.09 8.76 25.46
CA SER A 272 5.45 7.58 26.24
C SER A 272 4.40 7.15 27.29
N LYS A 273 3.31 7.89 27.45
CA LYS A 273 2.24 7.59 28.41
C LYS A 273 1.32 6.45 27.96
N ASP A 274 1.23 6.16 26.65
CA ASP A 274 0.38 5.08 26.13
C ASP A 274 0.66 3.73 26.84
N ALA A 275 1.95 3.42 27.02
CA ALA A 275 2.40 2.21 27.70
C ALA A 275 2.15 2.20 29.22
N LEU A 276 1.80 3.35 29.81
CA LEU A 276 1.56 3.50 31.25
C LEU A 276 0.08 3.37 31.63
N ILE A 277 -0.82 3.27 30.64
CA ILE A 277 -2.26 3.13 30.87
C ILE A 277 -2.59 1.68 31.28
N ASN A 278 -3.09 1.52 32.48
CA ASN A 278 -3.45 0.22 33.06
C ASN A 278 -4.95 0.08 33.36
N ILE A 279 -5.77 1.06 32.96
CA ILE A 279 -7.23 1.01 33.10
C ILE A 279 -7.91 1.01 31.72
N PRO A 280 -9.00 0.27 31.52
CA PRO A 280 -9.74 0.29 30.28
C PRO A 280 -10.44 1.64 30.06
N SER A 281 -10.54 2.08 28.79
CA SER A 281 -11.24 3.30 28.44
C SER A 281 -12.07 3.14 27.17
N ILE A 282 -13.20 3.82 27.16
CA ILE A 282 -14.17 3.81 26.06
C ILE A 282 -14.60 5.22 25.71
N MET A 283 -15.13 5.38 24.50
CA MET A 283 -15.87 6.58 24.11
C MET A 283 -17.36 6.26 23.95
N ILE A 284 -18.22 7.18 24.37
CA ILE A 284 -19.66 7.17 24.09
C ILE A 284 -20.08 8.38 23.26
N GLY A 285 -21.20 8.26 22.57
CA GLY A 285 -21.74 9.38 21.77
C GLY A 285 -22.18 10.56 22.63
N LYS A 286 -22.25 11.75 22.01
CA LYS A 286 -22.57 13.02 22.68
C LYS A 286 -23.90 13.00 23.42
N ASP A 287 -24.97 12.54 22.77
CA ASP A 287 -26.32 12.61 23.32
C ASP A 287 -26.51 11.79 24.60
N LEU A 288 -25.94 10.56 24.59
CA LEU A 288 -25.89 9.72 25.79
C LEU A 288 -25.03 10.37 26.87
N GLY A 289 -23.85 10.86 26.49
CA GLY A 289 -22.93 11.49 27.42
C GLY A 289 -23.48 12.73 28.10
N ASP A 290 -24.16 13.61 27.36
CA ASP A 290 -24.80 14.81 27.93
C ASP A 290 -25.94 14.44 28.88
N SER A 291 -26.72 13.42 28.55
CA SER A 291 -27.77 12.90 29.44
C SER A 291 -27.19 12.34 30.75
N LEU A 292 -26.13 11.55 30.66
CA LEU A 292 -25.44 10.99 31.85
C LEU A 292 -24.84 12.11 32.72
N LYS A 293 -24.20 13.11 32.12
CA LYS A 293 -23.68 14.26 32.87
C LYS A 293 -24.79 15.01 33.61
N GLN A 294 -25.90 15.24 32.96
CA GLN A 294 -27.04 15.92 33.60
C GLN A 294 -27.54 15.14 34.84
N TYR A 295 -27.66 13.82 34.74
CA TYR A 295 -28.07 12.98 35.88
C TYR A 295 -27.02 13.00 37.01
N LEU A 296 -25.74 12.87 36.69
CA LEU A 296 -24.65 12.90 37.67
C LEU A 296 -24.52 14.24 38.36
N GLN A 297 -24.71 15.36 37.64
CA GLN A 297 -24.76 16.72 38.22
C GLN A 297 -25.93 16.93 39.18
N ASN A 298 -27.04 16.24 38.93
CA ASN A 298 -28.20 16.21 39.84
C ASN A 298 -28.07 15.16 40.96
N SER A 299 -26.83 14.68 41.21
CA SER A 299 -26.48 13.72 42.28
C SER A 299 -27.17 12.36 42.16
N LEU A 300 -27.58 11.96 40.96
CA LEU A 300 -28.11 10.61 40.73
C LEU A 300 -26.95 9.62 40.71
N ALA A 301 -27.01 8.62 41.57
CA ALA A 301 -26.05 7.53 41.54
C ALA A 301 -26.32 6.62 40.32
N ILE A 302 -25.29 6.44 39.47
CA ILE A 302 -25.36 5.58 38.28
C ILE A 302 -24.25 4.53 38.40
N ASN A 303 -24.65 3.27 38.50
CA ASN A 303 -23.73 2.16 38.48
C ASN A 303 -23.64 1.60 37.05
N ALA A 304 -22.42 1.34 36.58
CA ALA A 304 -22.18 0.84 35.23
C ALA A 304 -21.08 -0.22 35.20
N SER A 305 -21.11 -1.00 34.13
CA SER A 305 -20.06 -1.97 33.79
C SER A 305 -19.45 -1.64 32.44
N ILE A 306 -18.14 -1.85 32.35
CA ILE A 306 -17.40 -1.87 31.08
C ILE A 306 -16.80 -3.27 30.96
N SER A 307 -17.38 -4.09 30.08
CA SER A 307 -16.97 -5.50 29.93
C SER A 307 -17.38 -6.02 28.56
N ASP A 308 -16.41 -6.60 27.86
CA ASP A 308 -16.69 -7.40 26.68
C ASP A 308 -16.94 -8.86 27.08
N SER A 309 -18.20 -9.28 26.98
CA SER A 309 -18.62 -10.64 27.31
C SER A 309 -18.21 -11.68 26.25
N LEU A 310 -17.83 -11.24 25.06
CA LEU A 310 -17.44 -12.11 23.95
C LEU A 310 -15.92 -12.29 23.88
N GLY A 311 -15.16 -11.40 24.54
CA GLY A 311 -13.71 -11.31 24.43
C GLY A 311 -13.26 -10.72 23.08
N PRO A 312 -11.98 -10.32 22.96
CA PRO A 312 -11.44 -9.84 21.72
C PRO A 312 -11.42 -10.96 20.68
N LYS A 313 -11.93 -10.66 19.50
CA LYS A 313 -11.77 -11.53 18.33
C LYS A 313 -10.61 -11.01 17.50
N PHE A 314 -9.89 -11.92 16.91
CA PHE A 314 -8.73 -11.58 16.09
C PHE A 314 -8.83 -12.23 14.72
N THR A 315 -8.26 -11.55 13.74
CA THR A 315 -7.88 -12.11 12.45
C THR A 315 -6.37 -12.07 12.34
N ASP A 316 -5.84 -12.88 11.46
CA ASP A 316 -4.41 -13.03 11.26
C ASP A 316 -4.06 -12.52 9.85
N SER A 317 -3.27 -11.46 9.76
CA SER A 317 -2.90 -10.86 8.46
C SER A 317 -2.10 -11.82 7.58
N ASP A 318 -1.49 -12.85 8.14
CA ASP A 318 -0.83 -13.92 7.39
C ASP A 318 -1.78 -14.69 6.46
N PHE A 319 -3.10 -14.55 6.61
CA PHE A 319 -4.12 -15.13 5.72
C PHE A 319 -4.77 -14.11 4.80
N ASP A 320 -4.44 -12.83 4.88
CA ASP A 320 -4.87 -11.84 3.89
C ASP A 320 -3.81 -11.72 2.80
N ASN A 321 -4.01 -12.45 1.73
CA ASN A 321 -3.05 -12.53 0.63
C ASN A 321 -2.90 -11.18 -0.10
N GLY A 322 -3.95 -10.35 -0.08
CA GLY A 322 -3.89 -8.99 -0.58
C GLY A 322 -2.90 -8.15 0.22
N VAL A 323 -2.92 -8.26 1.55
CA VAL A 323 -2.00 -7.53 2.42
C VAL A 323 -0.57 -8.08 2.30
N ILE A 324 -0.36 -9.40 2.20
CA ILE A 324 0.97 -9.96 1.95
C ILE A 324 1.59 -9.41 0.66
N VAL A 325 0.82 -9.35 -0.44
CA VAL A 325 1.28 -8.75 -1.70
C VAL A 325 1.52 -7.25 -1.55
N HIS A 326 0.66 -6.54 -0.81
CA HIS A 326 0.82 -5.12 -0.52
C HIS A 326 2.16 -4.85 0.17
N GLU A 327 2.47 -5.56 1.26
CA GLU A 327 3.73 -5.39 1.99
C GLU A 327 4.94 -5.74 1.12
N TYR A 328 4.90 -6.85 0.38
CA TYR A 328 5.98 -7.19 -0.54
C TYR A 328 6.21 -6.10 -1.59
N THR A 329 5.14 -5.44 -2.04
CA THR A 329 5.20 -4.37 -3.03
C THR A 329 5.87 -3.10 -2.52
N HIS A 330 5.85 -2.81 -1.21
CA HIS A 330 6.69 -1.74 -0.65
C HIS A 330 8.17 -2.00 -0.97
N GLY A 331 8.62 -3.24 -0.81
CA GLY A 331 9.97 -3.63 -1.21
C GLY A 331 10.24 -3.39 -2.69
N LEU A 332 9.35 -3.86 -3.55
CA LEU A 332 9.43 -3.67 -4.99
C LEU A 332 9.48 -2.19 -5.37
N SER A 333 8.52 -1.38 -4.91
CA SER A 333 8.41 0.04 -5.31
C SER A 333 9.60 0.86 -4.84
N ASN A 334 10.11 0.59 -3.64
CA ASN A 334 11.31 1.23 -3.10
C ASN A 334 12.59 0.85 -3.87
N ARG A 335 12.72 -0.43 -4.33
CA ARG A 335 13.88 -0.88 -5.12
C ARG A 335 13.83 -0.40 -6.57
N LEU A 336 12.65 -0.28 -7.17
CA LEU A 336 12.52 0.16 -8.56
C LEU A 336 12.62 1.68 -8.72
N THR A 337 12.08 2.46 -7.78
CA THR A 337 12.14 3.93 -7.84
C THR A 337 13.52 4.41 -7.39
N GLY A 338 14.32 4.92 -8.31
CA GLY A 338 15.70 5.36 -8.05
C GLY A 338 16.74 4.25 -8.08
N GLY A 339 16.33 3.01 -8.34
CA GLY A 339 17.19 1.83 -8.48
C GLY A 339 17.47 1.10 -7.17
N ALA A 340 17.93 -0.14 -7.28
CA ALA A 340 18.10 -1.09 -6.18
C ALA A 340 19.00 -0.61 -5.03
N GLY A 341 19.95 0.28 -5.32
CA GLY A 341 20.86 0.87 -4.32
C GLY A 341 20.31 2.08 -3.58
N ASN A 342 19.15 2.66 -4.01
CA ASN A 342 18.56 3.86 -3.40
C ASN A 342 17.08 3.66 -3.08
N THR A 343 16.79 3.13 -1.90
CA THR A 343 15.45 2.74 -1.45
C THR A 343 14.67 3.86 -0.74
N SER A 344 15.18 5.10 -0.74
CA SER A 344 14.55 6.23 -0.03
C SER A 344 13.81 7.21 -0.95
N CYS A 345 13.64 6.85 -2.23
CA CYS A 345 13.04 7.74 -3.23
C CYS A 345 11.53 7.98 -3.07
N LEU A 346 10.82 7.13 -2.31
CA LEU A 346 9.39 7.29 -2.01
C LEU A 346 9.18 7.80 -0.58
N SER A 347 9.78 8.97 -0.24
CA SER A 347 9.68 9.58 1.09
C SER A 347 9.12 11.01 1.07
N ASN A 348 8.78 11.53 -0.10
CA ASN A 348 8.17 12.85 -0.30
C ASN A 348 6.67 12.85 0.04
N SER A 349 6.06 14.03 0.12
CA SER A 349 4.66 14.17 0.53
C SER A 349 3.68 13.54 -0.45
N GLU A 350 3.88 13.68 -1.77
CA GLU A 350 3.01 13.13 -2.81
C GLU A 350 3.38 11.69 -3.23
N GLN A 351 4.26 11.02 -2.51
CA GLN A 351 4.69 9.68 -2.91
C GLN A 351 3.52 8.67 -2.95
N GLY A 352 3.49 7.85 -3.97
CA GLY A 352 2.42 6.88 -4.20
C GLY A 352 2.67 5.48 -3.60
N GLY A 353 3.61 5.29 -2.65
CA GLY A 353 4.07 3.99 -2.16
C GLY A 353 2.95 3.04 -1.76
N GLU A 354 2.02 3.51 -0.94
CA GLU A 354 0.81 2.75 -0.55
C GLU A 354 -0.07 2.40 -1.75
N GLY A 355 -0.16 3.30 -2.73
CA GLY A 355 -0.99 3.09 -3.91
C GLY A 355 -0.40 2.10 -4.90
N TRP A 356 0.92 2.07 -5.05
CA TRP A 356 1.59 1.02 -5.81
C TRP A 356 1.36 -0.34 -5.17
N SER A 357 1.44 -0.42 -3.84
CA SER A 357 1.21 -1.63 -3.05
C SER A 357 -0.21 -2.15 -3.20
N ASP A 358 -1.22 -1.31 -3.03
CA ASP A 358 -2.62 -1.67 -3.24
C ASP A 358 -2.89 -2.11 -4.70
N PHE A 359 -2.27 -1.44 -5.68
CA PHE A 359 -2.44 -1.80 -7.09
C PHE A 359 -2.03 -3.25 -7.37
N PHE A 360 -0.82 -3.64 -6.98
CA PHE A 360 -0.36 -5.01 -7.24
C PHE A 360 -1.14 -6.03 -6.42
N ALA A 361 -1.53 -5.71 -5.18
CA ALA A 361 -2.40 -6.55 -4.37
C ALA A 361 -3.75 -6.81 -5.07
N LEU A 362 -4.39 -5.76 -5.58
CA LEU A 362 -5.64 -5.86 -6.32
C LEU A 362 -5.46 -6.61 -7.65
N ALA A 363 -4.40 -6.31 -8.40
CA ALA A 363 -4.16 -6.92 -9.70
C ALA A 363 -3.90 -8.43 -9.60
N LEU A 364 -3.10 -8.88 -8.62
CA LEU A 364 -2.76 -10.30 -8.45
C LEU A 364 -3.92 -11.12 -7.87
N THR A 365 -4.89 -10.48 -7.21
CA THR A 365 -6.04 -11.14 -6.60
C THR A 365 -7.36 -10.89 -7.33
N SER A 366 -7.34 -10.22 -8.50
CA SER A 366 -8.50 -10.00 -9.36
C SER A 366 -8.80 -11.20 -10.28
N HIS A 367 -10.06 -11.32 -10.66
CA HIS A 367 -10.56 -12.39 -11.52
C HIS A 367 -11.38 -11.82 -12.69
N SER A 368 -11.49 -12.59 -13.76
CA SER A 368 -12.26 -12.21 -14.96
C SER A 368 -13.75 -11.96 -14.72
N TYR A 369 -14.30 -12.46 -13.62
CA TYR A 369 -15.70 -12.27 -13.22
C TYR A 369 -15.91 -11.11 -12.24
N ASP A 370 -14.86 -10.44 -11.78
CA ASP A 370 -14.99 -9.29 -10.90
C ASP A 370 -15.62 -8.11 -11.66
N ASN A 371 -16.47 -7.35 -10.98
CA ASN A 371 -17.12 -6.19 -11.58
C ASN A 371 -16.44 -4.90 -11.07
N PRO A 372 -15.69 -4.18 -11.95
CA PRO A 372 -14.97 -2.97 -11.55
C PRO A 372 -15.87 -1.80 -11.13
N GLU A 373 -17.14 -1.80 -11.52
CA GLU A 373 -18.08 -0.73 -11.15
C GLU A 373 -18.61 -0.89 -9.72
N THR A 374 -18.86 -2.13 -9.26
CA THR A 374 -19.25 -2.38 -7.87
C THR A 374 -18.06 -2.29 -6.94
N GLY A 375 -16.87 -2.49 -7.48
CA GLY A 375 -15.58 -2.38 -6.80
C GLY A 375 -15.37 -3.40 -5.68
N ARG A 376 -14.22 -3.29 -5.04
CA ARG A 376 -13.85 -4.16 -3.91
C ARG A 376 -13.06 -3.39 -2.86
N GLY A 377 -13.18 -3.81 -1.59
CA GLY A 377 -12.36 -3.33 -0.50
C GLY A 377 -10.94 -3.89 -0.53
N MET A 378 -10.07 -3.36 0.28
CA MET A 378 -8.73 -3.87 0.57
C MET A 378 -8.68 -4.31 2.04
N GLY A 379 -8.15 -5.51 2.33
CA GLY A 379 -8.03 -6.01 3.69
C GLY A 379 -9.38 -6.26 4.41
N MET A 380 -10.41 -6.67 3.69
CA MET A 380 -11.75 -6.93 4.26
C MET A 380 -11.72 -8.04 5.30
N TYR A 381 -10.92 -9.08 5.08
CA TYR A 381 -10.73 -10.16 6.04
C TYR A 381 -10.18 -9.65 7.38
N LEU A 382 -9.26 -8.70 7.35
CA LEU A 382 -8.67 -8.10 8.55
C LEU A 382 -9.70 -7.37 9.42
N ARG A 383 -10.76 -6.85 8.80
CA ARG A 383 -11.88 -6.18 9.49
C ARG A 383 -12.98 -7.15 9.91
N GLY A 384 -12.87 -8.44 9.55
CA GLY A 384 -13.93 -9.42 9.74
C GLY A 384 -15.16 -9.16 8.87
N GLU A 385 -14.99 -8.40 7.79
CA GLU A 385 -16.04 -8.06 6.83
C GLU A 385 -16.15 -9.16 5.76
N ASP A 386 -17.29 -9.25 5.09
CA ASP A 386 -17.47 -10.13 3.95
C ASP A 386 -16.84 -9.55 2.67
N THR A 387 -16.93 -10.27 1.56
CA THR A 387 -16.34 -9.86 0.27
C THR A 387 -16.93 -8.59 -0.35
N THR A 388 -17.98 -8.03 0.24
CA THR A 388 -18.62 -6.76 -0.16
C THR A 388 -18.26 -5.60 0.77
N GLY A 389 -17.45 -5.88 1.80
CA GLY A 389 -17.02 -4.91 2.79
C GLY A 389 -16.18 -3.76 2.24
N LEU A 390 -16.00 -2.76 3.06
CA LEU A 390 -15.16 -1.60 2.77
C LEU A 390 -13.66 -1.92 2.92
N GLY A 391 -13.32 -2.73 3.92
CA GLY A 391 -11.95 -3.04 4.30
C GLY A 391 -11.29 -1.89 5.08
N ILE A 392 -10.00 -1.68 4.82
CA ILE A 392 -9.15 -0.74 5.56
C ILE A 392 -8.97 0.61 4.86
N ARG A 393 -9.57 0.82 3.68
CA ARG A 393 -9.49 2.09 2.93
C ARG A 393 -10.78 2.90 3.08
N THR A 394 -10.72 4.19 2.74
CA THR A 394 -11.85 5.13 2.89
C THR A 394 -13.05 4.77 2.01
N TYR A 395 -12.81 4.27 0.81
CA TYR A 395 -13.81 3.77 -0.13
C TYR A 395 -13.35 2.44 -0.71
N ARG A 396 -14.27 1.69 -1.31
CA ARG A 396 -13.89 0.57 -2.16
C ARG A 396 -13.26 1.08 -3.45
N TYR A 397 -12.26 0.38 -3.96
CA TYR A 397 -11.74 0.64 -5.30
C TYR A 397 -12.82 0.35 -6.33
N SER A 398 -13.22 1.36 -7.08
CA SER A 398 -14.29 1.27 -8.08
C SER A 398 -14.07 2.30 -9.18
N ARG A 399 -14.40 1.94 -10.43
CA ARG A 399 -14.46 2.91 -11.54
C ARG A 399 -15.64 3.88 -11.41
N SER A 400 -16.68 3.49 -10.67
CA SER A 400 -17.84 4.35 -10.41
C SER A 400 -17.49 5.48 -9.44
N LEU A 401 -17.55 6.72 -9.91
CA LEU A 401 -17.34 7.91 -9.06
C LEU A 401 -18.45 8.07 -7.99
N ALA A 402 -19.58 7.37 -8.11
CA ALA A 402 -20.58 7.33 -7.06
C ALA A 402 -20.17 6.46 -5.85
N ILE A 403 -19.28 5.48 -6.06
CA ILE A 403 -18.75 4.60 -5.02
C ILE A 403 -17.38 5.11 -4.53
N ASN A 404 -16.52 5.51 -5.46
CA ASN A 404 -15.19 6.04 -5.17
C ASN A 404 -15.02 7.42 -5.83
N PRO A 405 -15.39 8.50 -5.13
CA PRO A 405 -15.45 9.84 -5.71
C PRO A 405 -14.09 10.58 -5.76
N VAL A 406 -12.99 9.93 -5.37
CA VAL A 406 -11.70 10.62 -5.23
C VAL A 406 -11.12 11.05 -6.57
N THR A 407 -10.55 12.25 -6.58
CA THR A 407 -9.77 12.85 -7.66
C THR A 407 -8.42 13.31 -7.13
N TYR A 408 -7.55 13.81 -7.98
CA TYR A 408 -6.24 14.31 -7.56
C TYR A 408 -6.34 15.36 -6.44
N ASP A 409 -7.27 16.30 -6.53
CA ASP A 409 -7.49 17.33 -5.49
C ASP A 409 -7.90 16.77 -4.12
N SER A 410 -8.28 15.49 -4.05
CA SER A 410 -8.65 14.86 -2.77
C SER A 410 -7.47 14.78 -1.77
N ILE A 411 -6.21 14.78 -2.25
CA ILE A 411 -5.03 14.77 -1.36
C ILE A 411 -4.81 16.08 -0.63
N LYS A 412 -5.37 17.20 -1.10
CA LYS A 412 -5.17 18.55 -0.51
C LYS A 412 -5.83 18.73 0.85
N ARG A 413 -6.78 17.89 1.21
CA ARG A 413 -7.49 18.02 2.47
C ARG A 413 -6.59 17.62 3.63
N ARG A 414 -6.46 18.47 4.64
CA ARG A 414 -5.60 18.23 5.80
C ARG A 414 -5.88 16.91 6.51
N GLU A 415 -7.14 16.51 6.60
CA GLU A 415 -7.56 15.23 7.14
C GLU A 415 -7.10 14.02 6.32
N ASN A 416 -6.67 14.25 5.09
CA ASN A 416 -6.26 13.24 4.11
C ASN A 416 -4.74 13.26 3.84
N SER A 417 -3.96 13.95 4.63
CA SER A 417 -2.49 14.05 4.46
C SER A 417 -1.72 12.80 4.93
N GLU A 418 -2.41 11.72 5.18
CA GLU A 418 -1.85 10.45 5.64
C GLU A 418 -1.52 9.57 4.44
N VAL A 419 -0.37 8.88 4.47
CA VAL A 419 0.23 8.16 3.32
C VAL A 419 -0.71 7.14 2.68
N HIS A 420 -1.52 6.42 3.47
CA HIS A 420 -2.47 5.45 2.93
C HIS A 420 -3.59 6.12 2.14
N TYR A 421 -4.04 7.32 2.53
CA TYR A 421 -5.06 8.03 1.76
C TYR A 421 -4.49 8.59 0.45
N ILE A 422 -3.26 9.14 0.48
CA ILE A 422 -2.55 9.60 -0.72
C ILE A 422 -2.40 8.43 -1.69
N GLY A 423 -1.91 7.30 -1.20
CA GLY A 423 -1.78 6.07 -1.97
C GLY A 423 -3.13 5.54 -2.48
N PHE A 424 -4.20 5.65 -1.68
CA PHE A 424 -5.54 5.28 -2.11
C PHE A 424 -6.01 6.10 -3.33
N VAL A 425 -5.75 7.41 -3.36
CA VAL A 425 -6.05 8.27 -4.51
C VAL A 425 -5.24 7.83 -5.73
N TRP A 426 -3.94 7.56 -5.56
CA TRP A 426 -3.07 7.08 -6.64
C TRP A 426 -3.53 5.73 -7.19
N CYS A 427 -3.75 4.75 -6.33
CA CYS A 427 -4.22 3.43 -6.74
C CYS A 427 -5.59 3.47 -7.40
N SER A 428 -6.46 4.42 -7.06
CA SER A 428 -7.76 4.58 -7.72
C SER A 428 -7.60 4.89 -9.22
N MET A 429 -6.56 5.65 -9.60
CA MET A 429 -6.22 5.91 -11.01
C MET A 429 -5.67 4.65 -11.69
N LEU A 430 -4.80 3.92 -10.99
CA LEU A 430 -4.22 2.67 -11.50
C LEU A 430 -5.27 1.56 -11.64
N TYR A 431 -6.26 1.51 -10.74
CA TYR A 431 -7.40 0.59 -10.81
C TYR A 431 -8.25 0.86 -12.06
N ASP A 432 -8.51 2.13 -12.38
CA ASP A 432 -9.18 2.51 -13.61
C ASP A 432 -8.39 2.02 -14.85
N ILE A 433 -7.07 2.26 -14.88
CA ILE A 433 -6.17 1.80 -15.95
C ILE A 433 -6.17 0.28 -16.09
N PHE A 434 -6.09 -0.46 -14.98
CA PHE A 434 -6.06 -1.92 -14.98
C PHE A 434 -7.30 -2.51 -15.67
N TRP A 435 -8.47 -2.00 -15.32
CA TRP A 435 -9.70 -2.49 -15.89
C TRP A 435 -9.97 -1.97 -17.31
N ASP A 436 -9.62 -0.73 -17.62
CA ASP A 436 -9.74 -0.18 -18.97
C ASP A 436 -8.84 -0.94 -19.97
N ILE A 437 -7.63 -1.33 -19.57
CA ILE A 437 -6.75 -2.18 -20.38
C ILE A 437 -7.29 -3.63 -20.45
N SER A 438 -7.83 -4.15 -19.35
CA SER A 438 -8.45 -5.48 -19.31
C SER A 438 -9.68 -5.57 -20.20
N ASP A 439 -10.50 -4.53 -20.23
CA ASP A 439 -11.65 -4.44 -21.15
C ASP A 439 -11.22 -4.41 -22.62
N LYS A 440 -10.11 -3.75 -22.93
CA LYS A 440 -9.58 -3.65 -24.29
C LYS A 440 -8.99 -4.96 -24.83
N TYR A 441 -8.26 -5.70 -24.00
CA TYR A 441 -7.48 -6.87 -24.44
C TYR A 441 -7.99 -8.20 -23.90
N GLY A 442 -9.05 -8.19 -23.08
CA GLY A 442 -9.55 -9.35 -22.35
C GLY A 442 -8.72 -9.65 -21.10
N PHE A 443 -9.23 -10.52 -20.24
CA PHE A 443 -8.59 -10.95 -19.00
C PHE A 443 -8.01 -12.36 -19.15
N SER A 444 -6.76 -12.56 -18.75
CA SER A 444 -6.10 -13.87 -18.73
C SER A 444 -6.01 -14.41 -17.31
N ASN A 445 -6.36 -15.68 -17.11
CA ASN A 445 -6.16 -16.37 -15.84
C ASN A 445 -4.71 -16.87 -15.65
N ASP A 446 -3.89 -16.88 -16.70
CA ASP A 446 -2.46 -17.20 -16.60
C ASP A 446 -1.69 -15.94 -16.26
N ILE A 447 -1.34 -15.79 -14.98
CA ILE A 447 -0.61 -14.63 -14.49
C ILE A 447 0.85 -14.62 -14.97
N TYR A 448 1.45 -15.76 -15.26
CA TYR A 448 2.86 -15.87 -15.66
C TYR A 448 3.09 -15.67 -17.15
N ASN A 449 2.28 -16.29 -18.00
CA ASN A 449 2.51 -16.35 -19.44
C ASN A 449 1.34 -15.79 -20.25
N GLY A 450 0.29 -15.29 -19.58
CA GLY A 450 -0.86 -14.71 -20.22
C GLY A 450 -0.52 -13.43 -20.98
N ASN A 451 -1.38 -13.09 -21.95
CA ASN A 451 -1.28 -11.86 -22.72
C ASN A 451 -2.58 -11.04 -22.66
N GLY A 452 -3.31 -11.18 -21.57
CA GLY A 452 -4.52 -10.41 -21.32
C GLY A 452 -4.20 -8.95 -20.94
N GLY A 453 -5.26 -8.14 -20.86
CA GLY A 453 -5.13 -6.76 -20.44
C GLY A 453 -4.60 -6.61 -19.01
N ASN A 454 -4.99 -7.52 -18.10
CA ASN A 454 -4.45 -7.58 -16.75
C ASN A 454 -2.92 -7.80 -16.74
N ASN A 455 -2.39 -8.74 -17.55
CA ASN A 455 -0.94 -8.94 -17.69
C ASN A 455 -0.25 -7.68 -18.26
N LYS A 456 -0.85 -7.05 -19.27
CA LYS A 456 -0.33 -5.82 -19.87
C LYS A 456 -0.32 -4.64 -18.90
N ALA A 457 -1.37 -4.49 -18.10
CA ALA A 457 -1.46 -3.45 -17.09
C ALA A 457 -0.41 -3.63 -15.98
N ILE A 458 -0.22 -4.86 -15.49
CA ILE A 458 0.85 -5.19 -14.51
C ILE A 458 2.23 -4.82 -15.08
N LYS A 459 2.52 -5.23 -16.33
CA LYS A 459 3.80 -4.92 -16.99
C LYS A 459 4.01 -3.42 -17.17
N LEU A 460 2.96 -2.72 -17.58
CA LEU A 460 2.99 -1.27 -17.79
C LEU A 460 3.29 -0.51 -16.50
N VAL A 461 2.62 -0.86 -15.40
CA VAL A 461 2.81 -0.22 -14.10
C VAL A 461 4.18 -0.55 -13.52
N MET A 462 4.65 -1.79 -13.66
CA MET A 462 5.99 -2.22 -13.28
C MET A 462 7.07 -1.39 -13.98
N GLU A 463 6.91 -1.15 -15.28
CA GLU A 463 7.85 -0.32 -16.04
C GLU A 463 7.74 1.16 -15.67
N GLY A 464 6.52 1.65 -15.38
CA GLY A 464 6.31 3.01 -14.87
C GLY A 464 7.07 3.28 -13.57
N LEU A 465 7.10 2.32 -12.64
CA LEU A 465 7.90 2.39 -11.41
C LEU A 465 9.40 2.56 -11.67
N LYS A 466 9.94 1.87 -12.67
CA LYS A 466 11.36 1.99 -13.07
C LYS A 466 11.70 3.34 -13.70
N LEU A 467 10.72 3.98 -14.31
CA LEU A 467 10.90 5.19 -15.12
C LEU A 467 10.60 6.47 -14.36
N GLN A 468 9.90 6.40 -13.23
CA GLN A 468 9.62 7.61 -12.44
C GLN A 468 10.88 8.13 -11.74
N PRO A 469 11.00 9.46 -11.56
CA PRO A 469 12.14 10.05 -10.85
C PRO A 469 12.11 9.73 -9.35
N CYS A 470 13.22 9.97 -8.67
CA CYS A 470 13.27 9.98 -7.21
C CYS A 470 12.41 11.13 -6.66
N SER A 471 11.66 10.89 -5.58
CA SER A 471 10.70 11.82 -4.97
C SER A 471 9.60 12.28 -5.94
N PRO A 472 8.91 11.35 -6.62
CA PRO A 472 7.94 11.68 -7.66
C PRO A 472 6.66 12.27 -7.07
N GLY A 473 6.07 13.24 -7.77
CA GLY A 473 4.66 13.60 -7.58
C GLY A 473 3.75 12.78 -8.51
N PHE A 474 2.45 13.04 -8.45
CA PHE A 474 1.46 12.30 -9.24
C PHE A 474 1.62 12.52 -10.75
N VAL A 475 2.01 13.74 -11.17
CA VAL A 475 2.27 14.02 -12.59
C VAL A 475 3.50 13.28 -13.09
N ASP A 476 4.58 13.22 -12.30
CA ASP A 476 5.78 12.46 -12.62
C ASP A 476 5.46 10.97 -12.81
N ALA A 477 4.70 10.40 -11.89
CA ALA A 477 4.31 8.99 -11.93
C ALA A 477 3.36 8.69 -13.12
N ARG A 478 2.42 9.58 -13.42
CA ARG A 478 1.58 9.51 -14.64
C ARG A 478 2.43 9.50 -15.90
N ASP A 479 3.35 10.46 -16.02
CA ASP A 479 4.17 10.63 -17.20
C ASP A 479 5.13 9.45 -17.40
N ALA A 480 5.62 8.85 -16.30
CA ALA A 480 6.38 7.60 -16.33
C ALA A 480 5.55 6.42 -16.88
N ILE A 481 4.26 6.30 -16.54
CA ILE A 481 3.37 5.26 -17.09
C ILE A 481 3.09 5.53 -18.59
N LEU A 482 2.89 6.78 -18.99
CA LEU A 482 2.73 7.14 -20.41
C LEU A 482 3.99 6.84 -21.21
N LEU A 483 5.17 7.09 -20.62
CA LEU A 483 6.46 6.75 -21.22
C LEU A 483 6.63 5.23 -21.31
N ALA A 484 6.23 4.48 -20.28
CA ALA A 484 6.25 3.02 -20.32
C ALA A 484 5.38 2.45 -21.47
N ASP A 485 4.20 3.03 -21.71
CA ASP A 485 3.37 2.61 -22.86
C ASP A 485 4.04 2.92 -24.20
N SER A 486 4.76 4.04 -24.29
CA SER A 486 5.56 4.36 -25.47
C SER A 486 6.62 3.28 -25.74
N LEU A 487 7.36 2.90 -24.71
CA LEU A 487 8.47 1.95 -24.84
C LEU A 487 8.01 0.49 -25.05
N LEU A 488 6.96 0.08 -24.37
CA LEU A 488 6.46 -1.30 -24.43
C LEU A 488 5.48 -1.53 -25.58
N ASN A 489 4.66 -0.55 -25.92
CA ASN A 489 3.48 -0.73 -26.76
C ASN A 489 3.41 0.27 -27.92
N ASN A 490 4.43 1.09 -28.15
CA ASN A 490 4.43 2.13 -29.18
C ASN A 490 3.17 3.02 -29.12
N PHE A 491 2.84 3.55 -27.93
CA PHE A 491 1.68 4.38 -27.64
C PHE A 491 0.30 3.74 -27.88
N ALA A 492 0.21 2.41 -28.00
CA ALA A 492 -1.05 1.74 -28.31
C ALA A 492 -2.17 1.97 -27.29
N ASN A 493 -1.83 2.38 -26.06
CA ASN A 493 -2.79 2.65 -25.00
C ASN A 493 -2.87 4.12 -24.59
N LYS A 494 -2.14 5.02 -25.27
CA LYS A 494 -2.03 6.44 -24.92
C LYS A 494 -3.38 7.11 -24.64
N ASP A 495 -4.36 6.97 -25.54
CA ASP A 495 -5.66 7.62 -25.38
C ASP A 495 -6.46 7.04 -24.21
N LEU A 496 -6.33 5.73 -23.96
CA LEU A 496 -6.95 5.05 -22.83
C LEU A 496 -6.36 5.54 -21.51
N LEU A 497 -5.04 5.60 -21.42
CA LEU A 497 -4.33 6.09 -20.23
C LEU A 497 -4.71 7.54 -19.91
N TRP A 498 -4.70 8.43 -20.93
CA TRP A 498 -5.13 9.81 -20.73
C TRP A 498 -6.58 9.93 -20.25
N LYS A 499 -7.50 9.07 -20.76
CA LYS A 499 -8.89 9.05 -20.30
C LYS A 499 -9.00 8.59 -18.85
N ALA A 500 -8.26 7.56 -18.46
CA ALA A 500 -8.25 7.06 -17.08
C ALA A 500 -7.73 8.13 -16.09
N PHE A 501 -6.59 8.74 -16.39
CA PHE A 501 -6.04 9.81 -15.56
C PHE A 501 -6.95 11.05 -15.53
N ALA A 502 -7.47 11.49 -16.69
CA ALA A 502 -8.36 12.63 -16.75
C ALA A 502 -9.67 12.40 -15.97
N ARG A 503 -10.21 11.18 -15.94
CA ARG A 503 -11.40 10.82 -15.14
C ARG A 503 -11.24 11.20 -13.66
N ARG A 504 -10.00 11.13 -13.16
CA ARG A 504 -9.67 11.42 -11.77
C ARG A 504 -8.86 12.71 -11.56
N GLY A 505 -8.95 13.65 -12.50
CA GLY A 505 -8.36 14.98 -12.34
C GLY A 505 -6.86 15.05 -12.64
N LEU A 506 -6.22 13.97 -13.11
CA LEU A 506 -4.79 13.98 -13.49
C LEU A 506 -4.60 14.02 -15.02
N GLY A 507 -5.50 14.71 -15.74
CA GLY A 507 -5.50 14.85 -17.19
C GLY A 507 -4.46 15.83 -17.72
N TYR A 508 -4.59 16.17 -19.01
CA TYR A 508 -3.70 17.11 -19.68
C TYR A 508 -3.78 18.50 -19.07
N GLY A 509 -2.62 19.04 -18.68
CA GLY A 509 -2.52 20.32 -17.99
C GLY A 509 -2.76 20.24 -16.48
N ALA A 510 -2.87 19.05 -15.89
CA ALA A 510 -2.68 18.89 -14.45
C ALA A 510 -1.23 19.24 -14.09
N ASP A 511 -1.06 19.91 -12.96
CA ASP A 511 0.24 20.34 -12.44
C ASP A 511 0.36 19.83 -10.99
N GLN A 512 1.49 19.24 -10.65
CA GLN A 512 1.72 18.74 -9.27
C GLN A 512 2.35 19.81 -8.37
N GLY A 513 2.84 20.93 -8.93
CA GLY A 513 3.63 21.88 -8.16
C GLY A 513 4.88 21.22 -7.58
N SER A 514 5.04 21.29 -6.27
CA SER A 514 6.12 20.61 -5.54
C SER A 514 5.66 19.25 -5.03
N SER A 515 6.34 18.17 -5.39
CA SER A 515 6.08 16.83 -4.85
C SER A 515 6.23 16.73 -3.31
N MET A 516 6.75 17.77 -2.66
CA MET A 516 6.87 17.91 -1.21
C MET A 516 5.68 18.65 -0.57
N ASP A 517 4.72 19.15 -1.36
CA ASP A 517 3.56 19.93 -0.89
C ASP A 517 2.27 19.37 -1.47
N LEU A 518 1.39 18.83 -0.61
CA LEU A 518 0.10 18.27 -1.01
C LEU A 518 -0.93 19.32 -1.43
N THR A 519 -0.67 20.61 -1.26
CA THR A 519 -1.68 21.67 -1.38
C THR A 519 -1.58 22.50 -2.64
N ASP A 520 -0.44 22.46 -3.35
CA ASP A 520 -0.12 23.35 -4.47
C ASP A 520 -0.45 22.76 -5.85
N GLY A 521 -0.77 21.45 -5.94
CA GLY A 521 -1.13 20.79 -7.20
C GLY A 521 -2.40 21.39 -7.83
N ILE A 522 -2.61 21.20 -9.12
CA ILE A 522 -3.80 21.65 -9.87
C ILE A 522 -4.35 20.48 -10.69
N GLU A 523 -5.59 20.07 -10.37
CA GLU A 523 -6.24 19.01 -11.13
C GLU A 523 -6.73 19.49 -12.52
N SER A 524 -6.77 18.58 -13.47
CA SER A 524 -7.32 18.80 -14.80
C SER A 524 -8.03 17.56 -15.33
N PHE A 525 -9.25 17.74 -15.82
CA PHE A 525 -10.05 16.69 -16.47
C PHE A 525 -9.92 16.72 -18.01
N LYS A 526 -9.00 17.53 -18.55
CA LYS A 526 -8.83 17.69 -19.99
C LYS A 526 -8.07 16.52 -20.59
N LEU A 527 -8.42 16.16 -21.80
CA LEU A 527 -7.62 15.28 -22.65
C LEU A 527 -6.59 16.09 -23.44
N PRO A 528 -5.47 15.49 -23.87
CA PRO A 528 -4.57 16.13 -24.80
C PRO A 528 -5.33 16.62 -26.05
N PRO A 529 -4.94 17.76 -26.63
CA PRO A 529 -5.53 18.20 -27.87
C PRO A 529 -5.32 17.11 -28.94
N PRO A 530 -6.31 16.89 -29.82
CA PRO A 530 -6.11 15.99 -30.96
C PRO A 530 -4.87 16.45 -31.76
N PRO A 531 -4.13 15.51 -32.36
CA PRO A 531 -3.08 15.88 -33.30
C PRO A 531 -3.64 16.91 -34.28
N LYS A 532 -2.91 18.01 -34.52
CA LYS A 532 -3.32 18.92 -35.58
C LYS A 532 -3.50 18.09 -36.85
N GLU A 533 -4.71 18.05 -37.38
CA GLU A 533 -4.94 17.49 -38.70
C GLU A 533 -4.10 18.34 -39.68
N THR A 534 -2.96 17.82 -40.06
CA THR A 534 -2.26 18.30 -41.23
C THR A 534 -3.08 17.84 -42.43
N THR A 535 -3.82 18.77 -43.05
CA THR A 535 -4.50 18.55 -44.33
C THR A 535 -3.43 18.43 -45.41
N GLY A 536 -2.82 17.27 -45.53
CA GLY A 536 -1.84 16.85 -46.51
C GLY A 536 -1.52 15.38 -46.27
N MET A 537 -1.49 14.56 -47.32
CA MET A 537 -1.12 13.16 -47.27
C MET A 537 0.33 13.04 -46.77
N ASP A 538 0.54 13.09 -45.44
CA ASP A 538 1.80 12.74 -44.85
C ASP A 538 1.77 11.22 -44.56
N GLU A 539 2.62 10.48 -45.26
CA GLU A 539 3.03 9.14 -44.87
C GLU A 539 3.44 9.21 -43.39
N ALA A 540 2.79 8.42 -42.53
CA ALA A 540 3.08 8.37 -41.13
C ALA A 540 4.58 8.16 -40.95
N LEU A 541 5.27 9.13 -40.34
CA LEU A 541 6.67 9.01 -39.96
C LEU A 541 6.81 7.84 -39.00
N ASN A 542 7.36 6.74 -39.51
CA ASN A 542 7.52 5.51 -38.76
C ASN A 542 8.89 5.54 -38.06
N GLU A 543 8.97 4.96 -36.89
CA GLU A 543 10.25 4.74 -36.16
C GLU A 543 11.31 4.01 -37.03
N LYS A 544 10.87 3.27 -38.04
CA LYS A 544 11.72 2.66 -39.06
C LYS A 544 12.39 3.66 -39.99
N SER A 545 11.87 4.86 -40.09
CA SER A 545 12.44 5.93 -40.94
C SER A 545 13.69 6.58 -40.34
N LEU A 546 14.09 6.15 -39.13
CA LEU A 546 15.24 6.66 -38.40
C LEU A 546 16.13 5.55 -37.89
N LYS A 547 17.40 5.62 -38.17
CA LYS A 547 18.45 4.78 -37.61
C LYS A 547 19.33 5.59 -36.66
N LEU A 548 19.66 5.05 -35.53
CA LEU A 548 20.60 5.59 -34.55
C LEU A 548 21.64 4.50 -34.26
N PHE A 549 22.89 4.77 -34.59
CA PHE A 549 23.94 3.77 -34.44
C PHE A 549 25.32 4.40 -34.13
N PRO A 550 26.16 3.70 -33.34
CA PRO A 550 25.79 2.54 -32.53
C PRO A 550 24.80 2.89 -31.43
N ASN A 551 24.03 1.92 -30.99
CA ASN A 551 23.14 2.02 -29.83
C ASN A 551 23.02 0.64 -29.18
N PRO A 552 23.63 0.40 -28.02
CA PRO A 552 24.32 1.36 -27.13
C PRO A 552 25.59 2.01 -27.72
N ASN A 553 26.00 3.17 -27.12
CA ASN A 553 27.17 3.94 -27.55
C ASN A 553 27.91 4.57 -26.35
N LYS A 554 29.08 5.17 -26.61
CA LYS A 554 29.88 5.91 -25.60
C LYS A 554 29.76 7.44 -25.77
N GLY A 555 28.54 7.91 -26.05
CA GLY A 555 28.26 9.32 -26.29
C GLY A 555 28.54 9.79 -27.72
N ILE A 556 29.06 8.94 -28.61
CA ILE A 556 29.26 9.25 -30.04
C ILE A 556 28.37 8.31 -30.86
N PHE A 557 27.47 8.89 -31.64
CA PHE A 557 26.52 8.15 -32.47
C PHE A 557 26.12 8.92 -33.73
N THR A 558 25.61 8.19 -34.70
CA THR A 558 25.12 8.76 -35.97
C THR A 558 23.62 8.55 -36.04
N ILE A 559 22.94 9.58 -36.47
CA ILE A 559 21.53 9.59 -36.86
C ILE A 559 21.44 9.57 -38.37
N GLU A 560 20.66 8.64 -38.92
CA GLU A 560 20.38 8.53 -40.34
C GLU A 560 18.88 8.44 -40.57
N THR A 561 18.35 9.27 -41.45
CA THR A 561 16.95 9.24 -41.89
C THR A 561 16.82 8.53 -43.21
N GLU A 562 15.79 7.70 -43.40
CA GLU A 562 15.44 7.04 -44.66
C GLU A 562 14.57 7.95 -45.54
N ASN A 563 14.50 7.65 -46.82
CA ASN A 563 13.63 8.29 -47.83
C ASN A 563 13.80 9.82 -48.00
N ASP A 564 15.06 10.28 -47.99
CA ASP A 564 15.38 11.71 -48.16
C ASP A 564 14.70 12.67 -47.18
N LEU A 565 14.30 12.15 -46.01
CA LEU A 565 13.72 12.93 -44.95
C LEU A 565 14.79 13.83 -44.31
N MET A 566 14.60 15.17 -44.37
CA MET A 566 15.58 16.12 -43.88
C MET A 566 15.36 16.47 -42.43
N MET A 567 16.45 16.45 -41.62
CA MET A 567 16.45 16.86 -40.23
C MET A 567 16.59 18.37 -40.11
N ASN A 568 15.70 19.01 -39.33
CA ASN A 568 15.72 20.44 -39.04
C ASN A 568 16.39 20.76 -37.70
N SER A 569 16.11 19.95 -36.68
CA SER A 569 16.78 20.06 -35.36
C SER A 569 16.84 18.73 -34.64
N ILE A 570 17.79 18.63 -33.74
CA ILE A 570 17.97 17.48 -32.86
C ILE A 570 17.96 17.97 -31.42
N LYS A 571 17.15 17.34 -30.58
CA LYS A 571 17.10 17.57 -29.12
C LYS A 571 17.31 16.26 -28.42
N VAL A 572 18.10 16.25 -27.35
CA VAL A 572 18.30 15.07 -26.51
C VAL A 572 17.84 15.40 -25.10
N HIS A 573 16.99 14.53 -24.57
CA HIS A 573 16.45 14.65 -23.22
C HIS A 573 16.90 13.46 -22.39
N ASP A 574 17.21 13.69 -21.12
CA ASP A 574 17.34 12.62 -20.14
C ASP A 574 15.97 12.03 -19.79
N MET A 575 15.97 11.00 -18.95
CA MET A 575 14.74 10.31 -18.55
C MET A 575 13.83 11.16 -17.65
N ALA A 576 14.34 12.26 -17.09
CA ALA A 576 13.54 13.25 -16.36
C ALA A 576 12.92 14.32 -17.28
N GLY A 577 13.08 14.18 -18.61
CA GLY A 577 12.62 15.16 -19.60
C GLY A 577 13.46 16.43 -19.69
N LYS A 578 14.56 16.53 -18.91
CA LYS A 578 15.48 17.65 -19.00
C LYS A 578 16.24 17.60 -20.31
N LYS A 579 16.21 18.71 -21.07
CA LYS A 579 16.98 18.82 -22.30
C LYS A 579 18.49 18.93 -21.98
N VAL A 580 19.25 17.90 -22.38
CA VAL A 580 20.72 17.82 -22.19
C VAL A 580 21.50 18.30 -23.41
N PHE A 581 20.84 18.31 -24.58
CA PHE A 581 21.45 18.79 -25.82
C PHE A 581 20.39 19.34 -26.78
N SER A 582 20.75 20.32 -27.60
CA SER A 582 19.91 20.85 -28.68
C SER A 582 20.79 21.44 -29.77
N GLU A 583 20.51 21.09 -31.02
CA GLU A 583 21.18 21.62 -32.23
C GLU A 583 20.16 21.89 -33.32
N GLU A 584 20.22 23.08 -33.91
CA GLU A 584 19.48 23.43 -35.14
C GLU A 584 20.33 23.10 -36.35
N LEU A 585 19.80 22.35 -37.30
CA LEU A 585 20.52 21.91 -38.48
C LEU A 585 20.22 22.85 -39.66
N HIS A 586 21.22 23.60 -40.07
CA HIS A 586 21.15 24.50 -41.25
C HIS A 586 21.60 23.75 -42.50
N GLY A 587 20.67 23.12 -43.20
CA GLY A 587 20.94 22.42 -44.46
C GLY A 587 20.17 21.11 -44.58
N LYS A 588 20.17 20.51 -45.75
CA LYS A 588 19.50 19.24 -46.03
C LYS A 588 20.41 18.07 -45.63
N ASN A 589 20.32 17.62 -44.41
CA ASN A 589 21.09 16.48 -43.89
C ASN A 589 20.17 15.30 -43.64
N SER A 590 20.41 14.18 -44.28
CA SER A 590 19.80 12.88 -43.99
C SER A 590 20.68 12.04 -43.06
N MET A 591 21.90 12.50 -42.77
CA MET A 591 22.82 11.86 -41.82
C MET A 591 23.54 12.92 -40.99
N HIS A 592 23.60 12.74 -39.67
CA HIS A 592 24.28 13.63 -38.75
C HIS A 592 24.94 12.88 -37.61
N GLN A 593 26.21 13.19 -37.34
CA GLN A 593 26.95 12.58 -36.24
C GLN A 593 26.99 13.52 -35.04
N LEU A 594 26.64 13.02 -33.88
CA LEU A 594 26.67 13.74 -32.60
C LEU A 594 27.77 13.21 -31.70
N ASN A 595 28.37 14.12 -30.95
CA ASN A 595 29.32 13.81 -29.88
C ASN A 595 28.79 14.38 -28.55
N LEU A 596 28.27 13.49 -27.72
CA LEU A 596 27.76 13.75 -26.38
C LEU A 596 28.59 12.97 -25.35
N SER A 597 29.90 12.80 -25.56
CA SER A 597 30.79 12.06 -24.65
C SER A 597 30.90 12.68 -23.25
N SER A 598 30.33 13.86 -23.02
CA SER A 598 30.23 14.52 -21.71
C SER A 598 28.95 14.21 -20.94
N VAL A 599 28.00 13.49 -21.53
CA VAL A 599 26.80 13.06 -20.80
C VAL A 599 27.06 11.81 -19.99
N GLU A 600 26.38 11.68 -18.87
CA GLU A 600 26.51 10.52 -17.99
C GLU A 600 25.97 9.24 -18.65
N THR A 601 26.45 8.08 -18.20
CA THR A 601 25.91 6.77 -18.57
C THR A 601 24.43 6.71 -18.23
N GLY A 602 23.60 6.32 -19.20
CA GLY A 602 22.16 6.30 -18.97
C GLY A 602 21.32 6.18 -20.25
N ILE A 603 20.00 6.27 -20.08
CA ILE A 603 19.04 6.25 -21.18
C ILE A 603 18.62 7.69 -21.48
N TYR A 604 18.58 8.00 -22.78
CA TYR A 604 18.20 9.30 -23.31
C TYR A 604 17.15 9.16 -24.41
N ILE A 605 16.33 10.16 -24.62
CA ILE A 605 15.40 10.27 -25.74
C ILE A 605 15.93 11.29 -26.71
N VAL A 606 16.21 10.85 -27.92
CA VAL A 606 16.59 11.71 -29.05
C VAL A 606 15.33 12.07 -29.79
N GLN A 607 14.98 13.35 -29.79
CA GLN A 607 13.91 13.95 -30.57
C GLN A 607 14.50 14.60 -31.82
N ILE A 608 13.99 14.26 -32.98
CA ILE A 608 14.41 14.80 -34.26
C ILE A 608 13.23 15.49 -34.91
N GLU A 609 13.37 16.77 -35.15
CA GLU A 609 12.40 17.55 -35.93
C GLU A 609 12.74 17.45 -37.39
N THR A 610 11.76 17.13 -38.22
CA THR A 610 11.89 17.07 -39.68
C THR A 610 10.86 17.97 -40.31
N GLU A 611 10.93 18.16 -41.62
CA GLU A 611 9.91 18.89 -42.40
C GLU A 611 8.52 18.24 -42.34
N LYS A 612 8.45 16.94 -41.96
CA LYS A 612 7.22 16.15 -41.88
C LYS A 612 6.74 15.88 -40.43
N GLY A 613 7.44 16.39 -39.42
CA GLY A 613 7.11 16.23 -38.02
C GLY A 613 8.25 15.69 -37.16
N SER A 614 7.97 15.37 -35.90
CA SER A 614 8.96 14.90 -34.93
C SER A 614 9.05 13.37 -34.87
N ILE A 615 10.25 12.84 -34.78
CA ILE A 615 10.55 11.41 -34.55
C ILE A 615 11.30 11.29 -33.22
N TYR A 616 10.98 10.29 -32.45
CA TYR A 616 11.63 10.00 -31.16
C TYR A 616 12.36 8.66 -31.22
N LYS A 617 13.56 8.59 -30.66
CA LYS A 617 14.36 7.36 -30.60
C LYS A 617 15.06 7.23 -29.25
N LYS A 618 15.02 6.03 -28.67
CA LYS A 618 15.78 5.71 -27.46
C LYS A 618 17.27 5.58 -27.78
N MET A 619 18.09 6.22 -26.98
CA MET A 619 19.56 6.11 -27.00
C MET A 619 20.06 5.60 -25.67
N ILE A 620 21.02 4.68 -25.68
CA ILE A 620 21.68 4.15 -24.49
C ILE A 620 23.15 4.59 -24.56
N VAL A 621 23.61 5.28 -23.51
CA VAL A 621 25.02 5.66 -23.31
C VAL A 621 25.61 4.76 -22.22
N GLU A 622 26.74 4.07 -22.55
CA GLU A 622 27.48 3.15 -21.67
C GLU A 622 28.81 3.73 -21.20
#